data_8b7bc4228e62cd65493241f6296eb1e6
#
_entry.id   8b7bc4228e62cd65493241f6296eb1e6
#
_cell.length_a   1.000
_cell.length_b   1.000
_cell.length_c   1.000
_cell.angle_alpha   90.00
_cell.angle_beta   90.00
_cell.angle_gamma   90.00
#
_symmetry.space_group_name_H-M   'P 1'
#
loop_
_entity.id
_entity.type
_entity.pdbx_description
1 polymer ?
#
loop_
_entity_poly.entity_id
_entity_poly.type
_entity_poly.pdbx_seq_one_letter_code
_entity_poly.pdbx_strand_id
1 'polypeptide(L)'
;MKVAIVTDSYFPTRDGVATQVYTTRQCLERMGHEVFIIAPDPGEKDREEGVYYVKAKPFKSYEGYYLPTFRHNNLKIIKELNPDIIHMHGCTVMTLKGLVTSHFTGIPTVQTFVTMVNEVAYQYSPIKIPPNLLNKLVQIYLRQELRRPNALIVPTPPIARELLEMGVKPKRMEIIPVGVDTDRFRKNDRGDEIRERHGLVGKRVLITVGRMSFEKKVDLLIETMKSVPDDVVLLVCGKGPCDQEWRQLAADLGLQDRVIFAGFVPDDELVSYYSCADIFITASKFETQGLTTLEAMACEIPAMCANGRAFTDVIKDGVNGYLFETTVEDCARVINEGLAHIDELKKGARATAEDYSIQKTAEALDALYKEIVKERKSK
;
A
#
# COMPACT_ATOMS: atom_id res chain seq x y z
N MET A 1 -0.51 10.17 24.34
CA MET A 1 -1.99 10.13 24.15
C MET A 1 -2.43 8.70 23.95
N LYS A 2 -3.72 8.44 24.19
CA LYS A 2 -4.35 7.17 23.83
C LYS A 2 -4.95 7.24 22.42
N VAL A 3 -4.49 6.40 21.52
CA VAL A 3 -4.90 6.36 20.11
C VAL A 3 -5.60 5.04 19.82
N ALA A 4 -6.84 5.07 19.35
CA ALA A 4 -7.52 3.89 18.86
C ALA A 4 -7.45 3.85 17.32
N ILE A 5 -6.74 2.89 16.75
CA ILE A 5 -6.70 2.68 15.30
C ILE A 5 -7.77 1.65 14.94
N VAL A 6 -8.73 2.07 14.12
CA VAL A 6 -9.81 1.22 13.60
C VAL A 6 -9.51 0.91 12.14
N THR A 7 -9.30 -0.36 11.82
CA THR A 7 -8.82 -0.77 10.49
C THR A 7 -9.68 -1.83 9.85
N ASP A 8 -9.77 -1.80 8.52
CA ASP A 8 -10.46 -2.83 7.74
C ASP A 8 -9.61 -4.10 7.53
N SER A 9 -8.29 -4.01 7.70
CA SER A 9 -7.35 -5.13 7.58
C SER A 9 -6.25 -5.04 8.64
N TYR A 10 -5.89 -6.18 9.22
CA TYR A 10 -4.77 -6.32 10.16
C TYR A 10 -4.25 -7.76 10.12
N PHE A 11 -3.09 -8.01 10.71
CA PHE A 11 -2.50 -9.35 10.75
C PHE A 11 -3.48 -10.41 11.32
N PRO A 12 -3.47 -11.62 10.76
CA PRO A 12 -2.51 -12.22 9.82
C PRO A 12 -2.73 -11.87 8.35
N THR A 13 -3.77 -11.10 7.99
CA THR A 13 -3.94 -10.60 6.62
C THR A 13 -2.76 -9.71 6.26
N ARG A 14 -2.06 -10.05 5.17
CA ARG A 14 -0.87 -9.32 4.72
C ARG A 14 -1.21 -8.50 3.49
N ASP A 15 -1.54 -7.26 3.70
CA ASP A 15 -1.73 -6.25 2.65
C ASP A 15 -1.08 -4.92 3.07
N GLY A 16 -1.07 -3.95 2.18
CA GLY A 16 -0.47 -2.64 2.44
C GLY A 16 -1.11 -1.89 3.62
N VAL A 17 -2.42 -2.11 3.89
CA VAL A 17 -3.14 -1.48 5.01
C VAL A 17 -2.68 -2.08 6.33
N ALA A 18 -2.64 -3.42 6.42
CA ALA A 18 -2.20 -4.11 7.62
C ALA A 18 -0.75 -3.76 7.99
N THR A 19 0.15 -3.73 7.00
CA THR A 19 1.55 -3.34 7.17
C THR A 19 1.66 -1.88 7.64
N GLN A 20 0.92 -0.97 7.02
CA GLN A 20 0.89 0.44 7.41
C GLN A 20 0.41 0.62 8.84
N VAL A 21 -0.69 0.00 9.22
CA VAL A 21 -1.26 0.09 10.58
C VAL A 21 -0.26 -0.43 11.62
N TYR A 22 0.37 -1.57 11.35
CA TYR A 22 1.37 -2.16 12.23
C TYR A 22 2.59 -1.25 12.44
N THR A 23 3.18 -0.77 11.35
CA THR A 23 4.36 0.11 11.44
C THR A 23 4.02 1.47 12.05
N THR A 24 2.85 2.03 11.74
CA THR A 24 2.35 3.26 12.38
C THR A 24 2.19 3.08 13.88
N ARG A 25 1.59 1.96 14.34
CA ARG A 25 1.47 1.63 15.76
C ARG A 25 2.84 1.64 16.44
N GLN A 26 3.79 0.88 15.90
CA GLN A 26 5.14 0.78 16.48
C GLN A 26 5.82 2.16 16.61
N CYS A 27 5.72 3.01 15.60
CA CYS A 27 6.32 4.34 15.65
C CYS A 27 5.64 5.24 16.67
N LEU A 28 4.30 5.26 16.75
CA LEU A 28 3.56 6.03 17.74
C LEU A 28 3.85 5.54 19.17
N GLU A 29 3.97 4.23 19.39
CA GLU A 29 4.36 3.67 20.68
C GLU A 29 5.77 4.09 21.11
N ARG A 30 6.75 4.09 20.17
CA ARG A 30 8.11 4.64 20.42
C ARG A 30 8.09 6.13 20.77
N MET A 31 7.12 6.89 20.29
CA MET A 31 6.90 8.30 20.64
C MET A 31 6.13 8.48 21.96
N GLY A 32 5.83 7.41 22.69
CA GLY A 32 5.17 7.43 24.00
C GLY A 32 3.65 7.51 23.96
N HIS A 33 3.02 7.14 22.83
CA HIS A 33 1.58 6.97 22.75
C HIS A 33 1.18 5.56 23.21
N GLU A 34 -0.02 5.44 23.78
CA GLU A 34 -0.68 4.17 24.04
C GLU A 34 -1.60 3.88 22.85
N VAL A 35 -1.31 2.82 22.07
CA VAL A 35 -2.00 2.55 20.80
C VAL A 35 -2.79 1.25 20.87
N PHE A 36 -4.08 1.31 20.55
CA PHE A 36 -4.99 0.17 20.48
C PHE A 36 -5.42 -0.06 19.04
N ILE A 37 -5.37 -1.31 18.59
CA ILE A 37 -5.86 -1.71 17.27
C ILE A 37 -7.25 -2.35 17.42
N ILE A 38 -8.19 -1.95 16.57
CA ILE A 38 -9.52 -2.55 16.48
C ILE A 38 -9.72 -3.06 15.05
N ALA A 39 -9.71 -4.37 14.87
CA ALA A 39 -9.65 -5.04 13.58
C ALA A 39 -10.70 -6.15 13.44
N PRO A 40 -11.03 -6.60 12.21
CA PRO A 40 -11.85 -7.79 11.98
C PRO A 40 -11.20 -9.04 12.56
N ASP A 41 -11.99 -9.92 13.15
CA ASP A 41 -11.53 -11.19 13.72
C ASP A 41 -11.20 -12.21 12.62
N PRO A 42 -9.92 -12.63 12.49
CA PRO A 42 -9.52 -13.66 11.54
C PRO A 42 -9.88 -15.09 11.99
N GLY A 43 -10.35 -15.25 13.24
CA GLY A 43 -10.68 -16.56 13.81
C GLY A 43 -9.48 -17.35 14.35
N GLU A 44 -8.30 -16.73 14.45
CA GLU A 44 -7.10 -17.35 15.01
C GLU A 44 -7.12 -17.37 16.54
N LYS A 45 -6.37 -18.32 17.14
CA LYS A 45 -6.29 -18.49 18.59
C LYS A 45 -5.32 -17.53 19.26
N ASP A 46 -4.22 -17.21 18.58
CA ASP A 46 -3.21 -16.32 19.11
C ASP A 46 -3.69 -14.87 19.01
N ARG A 47 -3.68 -14.18 20.14
CA ARG A 47 -4.16 -12.80 20.26
C ARG A 47 -3.01 -11.89 20.63
N GLU A 48 -2.75 -10.90 19.80
CA GLU A 48 -1.75 -9.88 20.05
C GLU A 48 -2.25 -8.91 21.13
N GLU A 49 -1.40 -8.53 22.07
CA GLU A 49 -1.72 -7.56 23.11
C GLU A 49 -1.99 -6.17 22.50
N GLY A 50 -3.01 -5.48 23.02
CA GLY A 50 -3.46 -4.20 22.49
C GLY A 50 -4.25 -4.29 21.19
N VAL A 51 -4.55 -5.50 20.69
CA VAL A 51 -5.41 -5.74 19.52
C VAL A 51 -6.76 -6.29 19.94
N TYR A 52 -7.83 -5.62 19.56
CA TYR A 52 -9.21 -5.94 19.86
C TYR A 52 -9.93 -6.37 18.59
N TYR A 53 -10.44 -7.60 18.59
CA TYR A 53 -11.04 -8.18 17.41
C TYR A 53 -12.56 -8.05 17.40
N VAL A 54 -13.09 -7.71 16.25
CA VAL A 54 -14.51 -7.58 15.95
C VAL A 54 -14.96 -8.79 15.17
N LYS A 55 -16.02 -9.46 15.63
CA LYS A 55 -16.57 -10.63 14.95
C LYS A 55 -16.76 -10.35 13.46
N ALA A 56 -16.13 -11.16 12.64
CA ALA A 56 -16.12 -11.04 11.19
C ALA A 56 -16.38 -12.40 10.52
N LYS A 57 -16.60 -12.38 9.21
CA LYS A 57 -16.73 -13.60 8.38
C LYS A 57 -15.77 -13.50 7.21
N PRO A 58 -15.18 -14.63 6.76
CA PRO A 58 -14.34 -14.64 5.57
C PRO A 58 -15.08 -14.05 4.36
N PHE A 59 -14.40 -13.20 3.60
CA PHE A 59 -14.95 -12.64 2.36
C PHE A 59 -14.56 -13.52 1.18
N LYS A 60 -15.52 -14.30 0.68
CA LYS A 60 -15.28 -15.32 -0.34
C LYS A 60 -14.67 -14.80 -1.65
N SER A 61 -14.97 -13.53 -2.01
CA SER A 61 -14.46 -12.92 -3.24
C SER A 61 -13.02 -12.41 -3.12
N TYR A 62 -12.46 -12.36 -1.89
CA TYR A 62 -11.09 -11.89 -1.64
C TYR A 62 -10.48 -12.72 -0.52
N GLU A 63 -9.66 -13.70 -0.89
CA GLU A 63 -9.03 -14.63 0.05
C GLU A 63 -8.16 -13.88 1.09
N GLY A 64 -8.28 -14.30 2.35
CA GLY A 64 -7.57 -13.67 3.47
C GLY A 64 -8.22 -12.39 4.00
N TYR A 65 -9.35 -11.94 3.45
CA TYR A 65 -10.08 -10.76 3.93
C TYR A 65 -11.30 -11.16 4.76
N TYR A 66 -11.57 -10.39 5.81
CA TYR A 66 -12.66 -10.66 6.75
C TYR A 66 -13.62 -9.47 6.85
N LEU A 67 -14.90 -9.70 6.59
CA LEU A 67 -15.94 -8.67 6.70
C LEU A 67 -16.56 -8.68 8.11
N PRO A 68 -16.45 -7.56 8.84
CA PRO A 68 -17.03 -7.43 10.17
C PRO A 68 -18.56 -7.44 10.11
N THR A 69 -19.19 -8.07 11.11
CA THR A 69 -20.63 -8.09 11.23
C THR A 69 -21.14 -6.80 11.91
N PHE A 70 -22.24 -6.24 11.43
CA PHE A 70 -22.84 -5.01 12.00
C PHE A 70 -23.38 -5.21 13.43
N ARG A 71 -23.75 -6.41 13.81
CA ARG A 71 -24.46 -6.75 15.06
C ARG A 71 -23.66 -6.59 16.35
N HIS A 72 -22.34 -6.52 16.29
CA HIS A 72 -21.49 -6.48 17.48
C HIS A 72 -21.02 -5.07 17.78
N ASN A 73 -21.30 -4.63 18.99
CA ASN A 73 -21.10 -3.27 19.44
C ASN A 73 -19.65 -3.01 19.88
N ASN A 74 -18.83 -2.45 19.01
CA ASN A 74 -17.47 -2.03 19.34
C ASN A 74 -17.44 -0.77 20.22
N LEU A 75 -18.59 -0.10 20.37
CA LEU A 75 -18.77 1.05 21.25
C LEU A 75 -18.31 0.76 22.67
N LYS A 76 -18.55 -0.47 23.15
CA LYS A 76 -18.15 -0.85 24.51
C LYS A 76 -16.64 -0.83 24.68
N ILE A 77 -15.89 -1.45 23.75
CA ILE A 77 -14.42 -1.51 23.78
C ILE A 77 -13.85 -0.09 23.75
N ILE A 78 -14.28 0.75 22.80
CA ILE A 78 -13.77 2.12 22.67
C ILE A 78 -14.13 2.97 23.88
N LYS A 79 -15.32 2.77 24.49
CA LYS A 79 -15.69 3.44 25.72
C LYS A 79 -14.82 3.03 26.92
N GLU A 80 -14.49 1.74 27.04
CA GLU A 80 -13.63 1.21 28.09
C GLU A 80 -12.18 1.70 27.94
N LEU A 81 -11.65 1.71 26.72
CA LEU A 81 -10.32 2.22 26.40
C LEU A 81 -10.22 3.73 26.58
N ASN A 82 -11.30 4.45 26.34
CA ASN A 82 -11.42 5.92 26.42
C ASN A 82 -10.26 6.63 25.70
N PRO A 83 -10.06 6.42 24.37
CA PRO A 83 -8.98 7.05 23.64
C PRO A 83 -9.20 8.55 23.46
N ASP A 84 -8.10 9.29 23.31
CA ASP A 84 -8.12 10.72 23.00
C ASP A 84 -8.59 10.97 21.56
N ILE A 85 -8.28 10.04 20.66
CA ILE A 85 -8.59 10.11 19.22
C ILE A 85 -8.83 8.73 18.62
N ILE A 86 -9.70 8.67 17.60
CA ILE A 86 -9.93 7.48 16.78
C ILE A 86 -9.35 7.73 15.39
N HIS A 87 -8.37 6.95 14.99
CA HIS A 87 -7.81 6.96 13.65
C HIS A 87 -8.33 5.77 12.83
N MET A 88 -9.04 6.03 11.74
CA MET A 88 -9.63 5.02 10.89
C MET A 88 -8.77 4.79 9.64
N HIS A 89 -8.47 3.54 9.33
CA HIS A 89 -7.79 3.12 8.10
C HIS A 89 -8.72 2.29 7.23
N GLY A 90 -9.01 2.81 6.04
CA GLY A 90 -9.94 2.22 5.09
C GLY A 90 -11.19 3.06 4.88
N CYS A 91 -12.19 2.45 4.21
CA CYS A 91 -13.45 3.11 3.85
C CYS A 91 -14.61 2.09 3.78
N THR A 92 -14.59 1.08 4.66
CA THR A 92 -15.62 0.04 4.70
C THR A 92 -16.37 0.00 6.05
N VAL A 93 -16.80 -1.17 6.45
CA VAL A 93 -17.64 -1.37 7.64
C VAL A 93 -16.94 -0.92 8.94
N MET A 94 -15.61 -1.11 9.05
CA MET A 94 -14.90 -0.70 10.27
C MET A 94 -14.86 0.83 10.40
N THR A 95 -14.64 1.52 9.31
CA THR A 95 -14.69 3.00 9.29
C THR A 95 -16.06 3.53 9.70
N LEU A 96 -17.15 2.95 9.15
CA LEU A 96 -18.50 3.32 9.57
C LEU A 96 -18.72 3.08 11.07
N LYS A 97 -18.20 1.99 11.64
CA LYS A 97 -18.26 1.72 13.08
C LYS A 97 -17.47 2.77 13.87
N GLY A 98 -16.30 3.18 13.40
CA GLY A 98 -15.51 4.27 14.00
C GLY A 98 -16.27 5.59 14.01
N LEU A 99 -16.89 5.99 12.90
CA LEU A 99 -17.71 7.19 12.78
C LEU A 99 -18.95 7.18 13.69
N VAL A 100 -19.64 6.05 13.75
CA VAL A 100 -20.80 5.86 14.66
C VAL A 100 -20.32 5.97 16.12
N THR A 101 -19.21 5.34 16.45
CA THR A 101 -18.64 5.43 17.80
C THR A 101 -18.29 6.88 18.17
N SER A 102 -17.62 7.61 17.29
CA SER A 102 -17.30 9.02 17.47
C SER A 102 -18.57 9.85 17.73
N HIS A 103 -19.63 9.62 16.96
CA HIS A 103 -20.88 10.34 17.13
C HIS A 103 -21.48 10.19 18.55
N PHE A 104 -21.44 8.97 19.10
CA PHE A 104 -22.01 8.71 20.44
C PHE A 104 -21.06 9.01 21.62
N THR A 105 -19.75 9.06 21.38
CA THR A 105 -18.76 9.32 22.42
C THR A 105 -18.21 10.74 22.40
N GLY A 106 -18.39 11.43 21.28
CA GLY A 106 -17.76 12.73 21.04
C GLY A 106 -16.24 12.66 20.86
N ILE A 107 -15.62 11.48 20.75
CA ILE A 107 -14.19 11.32 20.50
C ILE A 107 -13.88 11.78 19.07
N PRO A 108 -12.88 12.66 18.86
CA PRO A 108 -12.54 13.15 17.53
C PRO A 108 -11.98 12.02 16.65
N THR A 109 -12.15 12.18 15.34
CA THR A 109 -11.75 11.16 14.36
C THR A 109 -10.85 11.72 13.29
N VAL A 110 -9.88 10.90 12.90
CA VAL A 110 -9.07 11.08 11.69
C VAL A 110 -9.27 9.86 10.81
N GLN A 111 -9.25 10.03 9.51
CA GLN A 111 -9.36 8.90 8.57
C GLN A 111 -8.26 8.99 7.52
N THR A 112 -7.50 7.90 7.35
CA THR A 112 -6.54 7.75 6.25
C THR A 112 -7.21 7.01 5.09
N PHE A 113 -7.22 7.65 3.93
CA PHE A 113 -7.68 7.07 2.69
C PHE A 113 -6.55 6.30 2.02
N VAL A 114 -6.70 4.98 1.92
CA VAL A 114 -5.62 4.09 1.46
C VAL A 114 -5.94 3.33 0.17
N THR A 115 -7.21 3.28 -0.25
CA THR A 115 -7.62 2.44 -1.39
C THR A 115 -8.70 3.11 -2.23
N MET A 116 -8.50 3.16 -3.54
CA MET A 116 -9.50 3.61 -4.52
C MET A 116 -10.56 2.52 -4.75
N VAL A 117 -11.46 2.38 -3.79
CA VAL A 117 -12.50 1.32 -3.79
C VAL A 117 -13.38 1.34 -5.04
N ASN A 118 -13.65 2.52 -5.60
CA ASN A 118 -14.47 2.66 -6.82
C ASN A 118 -13.92 1.89 -8.03
N GLU A 119 -12.61 1.64 -8.09
CA GLU A 119 -11.97 0.94 -9.21
C GLU A 119 -11.94 -0.57 -9.04
N VAL A 120 -11.80 -1.02 -7.80
CA VAL A 120 -11.73 -2.45 -7.49
C VAL A 120 -13.09 -3.04 -7.11
N ALA A 121 -14.06 -2.21 -6.74
CA ALA A 121 -15.38 -2.66 -6.29
C ALA A 121 -16.09 -3.58 -7.28
N TYR A 122 -15.93 -3.34 -8.59
CA TYR A 122 -16.54 -4.17 -9.63
C TYR A 122 -15.96 -5.59 -9.68
N GLN A 123 -14.64 -5.73 -9.52
CA GLN A 123 -13.96 -7.02 -9.59
C GLN A 123 -14.32 -7.92 -8.40
N TYR A 124 -14.55 -7.32 -7.25
CA TYR A 124 -14.82 -8.04 -5.99
C TYR A 124 -16.30 -8.00 -5.57
N SER A 125 -17.16 -7.37 -6.37
CA SER A 125 -18.60 -7.31 -6.05
C SER A 125 -19.25 -8.69 -6.16
N PRO A 126 -19.87 -9.20 -5.09
CA PRO A 126 -20.62 -10.46 -5.15
C PRO A 126 -21.93 -10.31 -5.93
N ILE A 127 -22.33 -9.09 -6.27
CA ILE A 127 -23.58 -8.77 -6.97
C ILE A 127 -23.23 -8.21 -8.35
N LYS A 128 -23.83 -8.77 -9.40
CA LYS A 128 -23.67 -8.29 -10.77
C LYS A 128 -24.46 -6.98 -10.98
N ILE A 129 -23.84 -5.86 -10.64
CA ILE A 129 -24.37 -4.51 -10.90
C ILE A 129 -23.62 -3.94 -12.11
N PRO A 130 -24.26 -3.21 -13.03
CA PRO A 130 -23.56 -2.53 -14.11
C PRO A 130 -22.44 -1.62 -13.57
N PRO A 131 -21.21 -1.67 -14.16
CA PRO A 131 -20.04 -0.96 -13.63
C PRO A 131 -20.29 0.54 -13.37
N ASN A 132 -20.94 1.21 -14.31
CA ASN A 132 -21.25 2.64 -14.21
C ASN A 132 -22.15 2.97 -13.01
N LEU A 133 -23.16 2.11 -12.73
CA LEU A 133 -24.05 2.28 -11.60
C LEU A 133 -23.33 2.03 -10.28
N LEU A 134 -22.54 0.96 -10.23
CA LEU A 134 -21.72 0.64 -9.04
C LEU A 134 -20.76 1.78 -8.72
N ASN A 135 -20.02 2.28 -9.71
CA ASN A 135 -19.12 3.43 -9.54
C ASN A 135 -19.85 4.66 -9.00
N LYS A 136 -21.02 4.97 -9.54
CA LYS A 136 -21.82 6.10 -9.05
C LYS A 136 -22.24 5.92 -7.58
N LEU A 137 -22.66 4.71 -7.20
CA LEU A 137 -23.05 4.40 -5.82
C LEU A 137 -21.84 4.51 -4.86
N VAL A 138 -20.68 3.97 -5.25
CA VAL A 138 -19.45 4.05 -4.47
C VAL A 138 -19.00 5.50 -4.32
N GLN A 139 -19.05 6.32 -5.38
CA GLN A 139 -18.73 7.74 -5.28
C GLN A 139 -19.67 8.50 -4.33
N ILE A 140 -20.99 8.24 -4.39
CA ILE A 140 -21.95 8.83 -3.45
C ILE A 140 -21.61 8.43 -2.01
N TYR A 141 -21.29 7.15 -1.80
CA TYR A 141 -20.90 6.63 -0.50
C TYR A 141 -19.62 7.33 0.01
N LEU A 142 -18.56 7.38 -0.79
CA LEU A 142 -17.29 8.03 -0.42
C LEU A 142 -17.47 9.52 -0.10
N ARG A 143 -18.26 10.26 -0.88
CA ARG A 143 -18.58 11.66 -0.59
C ARG A 143 -19.24 11.83 0.78
N GLN A 144 -20.13 10.91 1.17
CA GLN A 144 -20.84 11.00 2.44
C GLN A 144 -19.98 10.55 3.63
N GLU A 145 -19.13 9.58 3.43
CA GLU A 145 -18.26 9.02 4.47
C GLU A 145 -17.09 9.97 4.75
N LEU A 146 -16.33 10.35 3.72
CA LEU A 146 -15.06 11.09 3.86
C LEU A 146 -15.23 12.56 4.33
N ARG A 147 -16.44 13.09 4.31
CA ARG A 147 -16.75 14.43 4.87
C ARG A 147 -16.97 14.45 6.39
N ARG A 148 -17.13 13.29 7.03
CA ARG A 148 -17.54 13.19 8.45
C ARG A 148 -16.37 13.32 9.43
N PRO A 149 -15.18 12.74 9.20
CA PRO A 149 -14.04 12.86 10.09
C PRO A 149 -13.65 14.31 10.39
N ASN A 150 -12.95 14.55 11.48
CA ASN A 150 -12.38 15.86 11.78
C ASN A 150 -11.27 16.22 10.79
N ALA A 151 -10.45 15.22 10.39
CA ALA A 151 -9.51 15.34 9.29
C ALA A 151 -9.50 14.09 8.40
N LEU A 152 -9.35 14.29 7.11
CA LEU A 152 -9.08 13.27 6.11
C LEU A 152 -7.60 13.34 5.73
N ILE A 153 -6.89 12.24 5.90
CA ILE A 153 -5.51 12.08 5.45
C ILE A 153 -5.51 11.38 4.10
N VAL A 154 -4.75 11.93 3.16
CA VAL A 154 -4.50 11.34 1.85
C VAL A 154 -3.01 11.19 1.64
N PRO A 155 -2.55 10.10 0.98
CA PRO A 155 -1.13 9.80 0.90
C PRO A 155 -0.35 10.71 -0.05
N THR A 156 -1.00 11.23 -1.10
CA THR A 156 -0.32 12.00 -2.15
C THR A 156 -1.21 13.12 -2.71
N PRO A 157 -0.59 14.21 -3.25
CA PRO A 157 -1.33 15.31 -3.88
C PRO A 157 -2.22 14.87 -5.06
N PRO A 158 -1.81 13.93 -5.94
CA PRO A 158 -2.70 13.42 -6.98
C PRO A 158 -3.99 12.80 -6.43
N ILE A 159 -3.91 12.00 -5.39
CA ILE A 159 -5.09 11.40 -4.73
C ILE A 159 -5.99 12.49 -4.10
N ALA A 160 -5.39 13.52 -3.50
CA ALA A 160 -6.14 14.65 -2.96
C ALA A 160 -6.97 15.33 -4.08
N ARG A 161 -6.34 15.63 -5.22
CA ARG A 161 -7.03 16.24 -6.38
C ARG A 161 -8.17 15.34 -6.88
N GLU A 162 -7.91 14.05 -7.07
CA GLU A 162 -8.89 13.10 -7.57
C GLU A 162 -10.12 13.00 -6.65
N LEU A 163 -9.94 12.97 -5.34
CA LEU A 163 -11.06 12.97 -4.38
C LEU A 163 -11.87 14.28 -4.44
N LEU A 164 -11.20 15.42 -4.58
CA LEU A 164 -11.89 16.71 -4.73
C LEU A 164 -12.69 16.78 -6.05
N GLU A 165 -12.12 16.31 -7.15
CA GLU A 165 -12.80 16.19 -8.46
C GLU A 165 -13.99 15.23 -8.39
N MET A 166 -13.89 14.15 -7.63
CA MET A 166 -15.01 13.26 -7.31
C MET A 166 -16.10 13.95 -6.48
N GLY A 167 -15.87 15.17 -5.98
CA GLY A 167 -16.81 15.95 -5.17
C GLY A 167 -16.79 15.61 -3.68
N VAL A 168 -15.72 15.02 -3.18
CA VAL A 168 -15.48 14.87 -1.74
C VAL A 168 -15.20 16.24 -1.14
N LYS A 169 -15.89 16.60 -0.05
CA LYS A 169 -15.72 17.88 0.66
C LYS A 169 -15.42 17.60 2.14
N PRO A 170 -14.18 17.26 2.49
CA PRO A 170 -13.79 16.99 3.87
C PRO A 170 -13.82 18.28 4.69
N LYS A 171 -13.94 18.17 6.01
CA LYS A 171 -13.81 19.32 6.93
C LYS A 171 -12.39 19.89 6.90
N ARG A 172 -11.41 19.01 6.86
CA ARG A 172 -9.98 19.27 6.75
C ARG A 172 -9.36 18.15 5.94
N MET A 173 -8.42 18.44 5.05
CA MET A 173 -7.65 17.45 4.28
C MET A 173 -6.17 17.70 4.51
N GLU A 174 -5.46 16.64 4.89
CA GLU A 174 -4.00 16.66 5.10
C GLU A 174 -3.33 15.67 4.17
N ILE A 175 -2.20 16.07 3.60
CA ILE A 175 -1.35 15.18 2.80
C ILE A 175 -0.28 14.64 3.73
N ILE A 176 -0.46 13.40 4.18
CA ILE A 176 0.51 12.69 5.02
C ILE A 176 0.80 11.37 4.32
N PRO A 177 2.00 11.21 3.74
CA PRO A 177 2.39 9.99 3.05
C PRO A 177 2.33 8.76 3.96
N VAL A 178 2.07 7.61 3.37
CA VAL A 178 2.30 6.32 4.02
C VAL A 178 3.81 6.08 4.03
N GLY A 179 4.39 6.03 5.21
CA GLY A 179 5.84 5.91 5.36
C GLY A 179 6.35 4.48 5.17
N VAL A 180 7.58 4.38 4.69
CA VAL A 180 8.35 3.14 4.64
C VAL A 180 9.30 3.05 5.84
N ASP A 181 9.48 1.84 6.39
CA ASP A 181 10.48 1.58 7.45
C ASP A 181 11.88 1.52 6.84
N THR A 182 12.56 2.67 6.80
CA THR A 182 13.90 2.83 6.21
C THR A 182 15.01 2.18 7.05
N ASP A 183 14.74 1.80 8.28
CA ASP A 183 15.69 1.03 9.12
C ASP A 183 15.62 -0.46 8.79
N ARG A 184 14.44 -0.99 8.57
CA ARG A 184 14.22 -2.35 8.11
C ARG A 184 14.64 -2.55 6.67
N PHE A 185 14.18 -1.68 5.76
CA PHE A 185 14.49 -1.75 4.33
C PHE A 185 15.84 -1.08 4.05
N ARG A 186 16.90 -1.85 4.22
CA ARG A 186 18.27 -1.50 3.86
C ARG A 186 18.87 -2.63 3.04
N LYS A 187 19.62 -2.26 2.00
CA LYS A 187 20.35 -3.22 1.19
C LYS A 187 21.24 -4.10 2.11
N ASN A 188 21.22 -5.41 1.88
CA ASN A 188 21.98 -6.40 2.64
C ASN A 188 22.74 -7.36 1.71
N ASP A 189 23.70 -8.09 2.27
CA ASP A 189 24.57 -9.02 1.54
C ASP A 189 23.85 -10.33 1.13
N ARG A 190 22.65 -10.61 1.67
CA ARG A 190 21.88 -11.80 1.33
C ARG A 190 21.21 -11.72 -0.06
N GLY A 191 21.34 -10.59 -0.74
CA GLY A 191 20.93 -10.46 -2.14
C GLY A 191 21.63 -11.46 -3.05
N ASP A 192 22.89 -11.77 -2.80
CA ASP A 192 23.67 -12.75 -3.58
C ASP A 192 23.11 -14.18 -3.43
N GLU A 193 22.67 -14.58 -2.22
CA GLU A 193 21.98 -15.85 -1.98
C GLU A 193 20.71 -15.99 -2.84
N ILE A 194 19.95 -14.89 -2.98
CA ILE A 194 18.75 -14.86 -3.82
C ILE A 194 19.14 -14.98 -5.30
N ARG A 195 20.22 -14.32 -5.74
CA ARG A 195 20.74 -14.44 -7.11
C ARG A 195 21.14 -15.88 -7.43
N GLU A 196 21.85 -16.55 -6.53
CA GLU A 196 22.21 -17.95 -6.68
C GLU A 196 20.97 -18.86 -6.74
N ARG A 197 20.04 -18.70 -5.79
CA ARG A 197 18.80 -19.47 -5.69
C ARG A 197 17.97 -19.45 -6.97
N HIS A 198 17.94 -18.33 -7.66
CA HIS A 198 17.11 -18.10 -8.85
C HIS A 198 17.91 -18.10 -10.17
N GLY A 199 19.21 -18.42 -10.17
CA GLY A 199 20.04 -18.43 -11.38
C GLY A 199 20.27 -17.05 -11.99
N LEU A 200 20.35 -16.00 -11.14
CA LEU A 200 20.47 -14.59 -11.54
C LEU A 200 21.91 -14.06 -11.50
N VAL A 201 22.88 -14.90 -11.20
CA VAL A 201 24.30 -14.50 -11.13
C VAL A 201 24.77 -14.02 -12.50
N GLY A 202 25.38 -12.83 -12.53
CA GLY A 202 25.83 -12.18 -13.78
C GLY A 202 24.72 -11.59 -14.65
N LYS A 203 23.46 -11.56 -14.17
CA LYS A 203 22.32 -10.93 -14.86
C LYS A 203 22.01 -9.57 -14.29
N ARG A 204 21.39 -8.70 -15.11
CA ARG A 204 20.75 -7.47 -14.65
C ARG A 204 19.31 -7.79 -14.26
N VAL A 205 18.95 -7.52 -13.01
CA VAL A 205 17.70 -8.00 -12.41
C VAL A 205 16.70 -6.86 -12.26
N LEU A 206 15.59 -6.95 -12.97
CA LEU A 206 14.39 -6.16 -12.72
C LEU A 206 13.53 -6.91 -11.69
N ILE A 207 13.02 -6.22 -10.67
CA ILE A 207 12.11 -6.82 -9.68
C ILE A 207 10.76 -6.12 -9.68
N THR A 208 9.69 -6.90 -9.63
CA THR A 208 8.34 -6.42 -9.30
C THR A 208 7.78 -7.20 -8.13
N VAL A 209 7.19 -6.49 -7.17
CA VAL A 209 6.70 -7.07 -5.91
C VAL A 209 5.26 -6.68 -5.69
N GLY A 210 4.41 -7.65 -5.41
CA GLY A 210 3.01 -7.39 -5.07
C GLY A 210 2.09 -8.55 -5.39
N ARG A 211 0.79 -8.34 -5.15
CA ARG A 211 -0.23 -9.32 -5.51
C ARG A 211 -0.31 -9.46 -7.04
N MET A 212 -0.33 -10.69 -7.53
CA MET A 212 -0.47 -10.98 -8.96
C MET A 212 -1.93 -10.83 -9.39
N SER A 213 -2.36 -9.58 -9.57
CA SER A 213 -3.73 -9.19 -9.94
C SER A 213 -3.72 -8.24 -11.15
N PHE A 214 -4.81 -8.23 -11.88
CA PHE A 214 -4.92 -7.59 -13.20
C PHE A 214 -4.46 -6.12 -13.22
N GLU A 215 -4.73 -5.36 -12.16
CA GLU A 215 -4.35 -3.95 -12.05
C GLU A 215 -2.83 -3.72 -11.99
N LYS A 216 -2.05 -4.77 -11.67
CA LYS A 216 -0.57 -4.69 -11.63
C LYS A 216 0.07 -4.75 -13.00
N LYS A 217 -0.66 -5.20 -14.04
CA LYS A 217 -0.21 -5.22 -15.43
C LYS A 217 1.18 -5.84 -15.63
N VAL A 218 1.43 -6.97 -14.96
CA VAL A 218 2.70 -7.71 -15.12
C VAL A 218 2.80 -8.32 -16.53
N ASP A 219 1.69 -8.55 -17.21
CA ASP A 219 1.62 -8.89 -18.63
C ASP A 219 2.43 -7.93 -19.50
N LEU A 220 2.25 -6.62 -19.33
CA LEU A 220 3.03 -5.61 -20.03
C LEU A 220 4.54 -5.74 -19.75
N LEU A 221 4.92 -5.99 -18.49
CA LEU A 221 6.32 -6.18 -18.12
C LEU A 221 6.91 -7.43 -18.79
N ILE A 222 6.14 -8.53 -18.87
CA ILE A 222 6.54 -9.77 -19.54
C ILE A 222 6.75 -9.51 -21.04
N GLU A 223 5.80 -8.86 -21.69
CA GLU A 223 5.91 -8.52 -23.12
C GLU A 223 7.12 -7.64 -23.41
N THR A 224 7.42 -6.68 -22.51
CA THR A 224 8.56 -5.77 -22.60
C THR A 224 9.90 -6.52 -22.60
N MET A 225 9.98 -7.69 -21.96
CA MET A 225 11.22 -8.47 -21.91
C MET A 225 11.74 -8.90 -23.29
N LYS A 226 10.92 -8.86 -24.35
CA LYS A 226 11.35 -9.09 -25.75
C LYS A 226 12.14 -7.92 -26.32
N SER A 227 12.00 -6.74 -25.74
CA SER A 227 12.56 -5.47 -26.27
C SER A 227 13.74 -4.94 -25.42
N VAL A 228 14.19 -5.70 -24.43
CA VAL A 228 15.36 -5.38 -23.60
C VAL A 228 16.47 -6.40 -23.79
N PRO A 229 17.75 -6.08 -23.47
CA PRO A 229 18.88 -6.98 -23.67
C PRO A 229 18.71 -8.35 -23.01
N ASP A 230 19.32 -9.39 -23.60
CA ASP A 230 19.13 -10.80 -23.18
C ASP A 230 19.70 -11.14 -21.81
N ASP A 231 20.60 -10.34 -21.27
CA ASP A 231 21.11 -10.46 -19.90
C ASP A 231 20.21 -9.84 -18.84
N VAL A 232 19.14 -9.16 -19.24
CA VAL A 232 18.11 -8.64 -18.34
C VAL A 232 17.09 -9.71 -18.00
N VAL A 233 16.79 -9.89 -16.71
CA VAL A 233 15.83 -10.85 -16.19
C VAL A 233 14.78 -10.13 -15.32
N LEU A 234 13.52 -10.51 -15.47
CA LEU A 234 12.42 -10.02 -14.63
C LEU A 234 12.13 -11.04 -13.51
N LEU A 235 12.33 -10.63 -12.26
CA LEU A 235 11.96 -11.38 -11.07
C LEU A 235 10.59 -10.92 -10.56
N VAL A 236 9.60 -11.81 -10.63
CA VAL A 236 8.21 -11.55 -10.24
C VAL A 236 7.95 -12.14 -8.87
N CYS A 237 7.75 -11.29 -7.87
CA CYS A 237 7.57 -11.66 -6.47
C CYS A 237 6.12 -11.42 -6.02
N GLY A 238 5.41 -12.49 -5.68
CA GLY A 238 4.04 -12.48 -5.20
C GLY A 238 3.21 -13.63 -5.72
N LYS A 239 1.97 -13.70 -5.28
CA LYS A 239 0.93 -14.64 -5.76
C LYS A 239 -0.37 -13.90 -5.98
N GLY A 240 -1.25 -14.46 -6.79
CA GLY A 240 -2.57 -13.89 -7.02
C GLY A 240 -3.32 -14.55 -8.16
N PRO A 241 -4.52 -14.04 -8.49
CA PRO A 241 -5.40 -14.67 -9.48
C PRO A 241 -4.82 -14.74 -10.89
N CYS A 242 -3.90 -13.85 -11.28
CA CYS A 242 -3.28 -13.81 -12.61
C CYS A 242 -1.97 -14.64 -12.70
N ASP A 243 -1.52 -15.30 -11.64
CA ASP A 243 -0.23 -16.01 -11.62
C ASP A 243 -0.10 -17.06 -12.73
N GLN A 244 -1.13 -17.89 -12.89
CA GLN A 244 -1.12 -18.94 -13.91
C GLN A 244 -1.16 -18.38 -15.35
N GLU A 245 -1.98 -17.36 -15.58
CA GLU A 245 -2.10 -16.70 -16.89
C GLU A 245 -0.77 -16.07 -17.30
N TRP A 246 -0.09 -15.38 -16.40
CA TRP A 246 1.17 -14.71 -16.70
C TRP A 246 2.34 -15.67 -16.88
N ARG A 247 2.35 -16.80 -16.17
CA ARG A 247 3.31 -17.90 -16.44
C ARG A 247 3.10 -18.48 -17.83
N GLN A 248 1.85 -18.67 -18.23
CA GLN A 248 1.53 -19.14 -19.57
C GLN A 248 1.96 -18.13 -20.63
N LEU A 249 1.70 -16.84 -20.42
CA LEU A 249 2.15 -15.76 -21.31
C LEU A 249 3.68 -15.77 -21.49
N ALA A 250 4.44 -15.89 -20.41
CA ALA A 250 5.90 -15.98 -20.47
C ALA A 250 6.36 -17.21 -21.28
N ALA A 251 5.66 -18.36 -21.13
CA ALA A 251 5.94 -19.57 -21.88
C ALA A 251 5.63 -19.41 -23.38
N ASP A 252 4.46 -18.85 -23.70
CA ASP A 252 4.03 -18.63 -25.09
C ASP A 252 4.96 -17.66 -25.86
N LEU A 253 5.60 -16.75 -25.13
CA LEU A 253 6.57 -15.80 -25.67
C LEU A 253 8.02 -16.33 -25.66
N GLY A 254 8.27 -17.55 -25.14
CA GLY A 254 9.61 -18.14 -25.05
C GLY A 254 10.53 -17.45 -24.05
N LEU A 255 9.96 -16.87 -22.98
CA LEU A 255 10.67 -16.05 -21.98
C LEU A 255 10.86 -16.77 -20.63
N GLN A 256 10.70 -18.09 -20.55
CA GLN A 256 10.73 -18.84 -19.29
C GLN A 256 12.06 -18.69 -18.53
N ASP A 257 13.16 -18.51 -19.27
CA ASP A 257 14.51 -18.33 -18.69
C ASP A 257 14.81 -16.85 -18.32
N ARG A 258 13.93 -15.93 -18.72
CA ARG A 258 14.09 -14.49 -18.51
C ARG A 258 13.00 -13.87 -17.63
N VAL A 259 11.93 -14.59 -17.33
CA VAL A 259 10.85 -14.18 -16.44
C VAL A 259 10.72 -15.22 -15.33
N ILE A 260 11.28 -14.91 -14.17
CA ILE A 260 11.36 -15.82 -13.04
C ILE A 260 10.28 -15.48 -12.02
N PHE A 261 9.38 -16.41 -11.77
CA PHE A 261 8.32 -16.24 -10.77
C PHE A 261 8.74 -16.84 -9.44
N ALA A 262 9.15 -16.01 -8.50
CA ALA A 262 9.56 -16.42 -7.15
C ALA A 262 8.38 -16.89 -6.28
N GLY A 263 7.15 -16.54 -6.66
CA GLY A 263 5.98 -16.82 -5.83
C GLY A 263 5.90 -15.90 -4.62
N PHE A 264 5.22 -16.34 -3.56
CA PHE A 264 5.11 -15.56 -2.32
C PHE A 264 6.48 -15.49 -1.62
N VAL A 265 6.93 -14.28 -1.36
CA VAL A 265 8.17 -14.00 -0.63
C VAL A 265 7.84 -13.76 0.85
N PRO A 266 8.42 -14.53 1.78
CA PRO A 266 8.28 -14.29 3.20
C PRO A 266 8.81 -12.91 3.61
N ASP A 267 8.22 -12.33 4.65
CA ASP A 267 8.51 -10.98 5.09
C ASP A 267 9.95 -10.78 5.57
N ASP A 268 10.56 -11.81 6.14
CA ASP A 268 11.95 -11.86 6.59
C ASP A 268 12.97 -12.03 5.46
N GLU A 269 12.54 -12.48 4.28
CA GLU A 269 13.37 -12.55 3.07
C GLU A 269 13.20 -11.34 2.13
N LEU A 270 12.14 -10.55 2.30
CA LEU A 270 11.75 -9.50 1.34
C LEU A 270 12.85 -8.48 1.06
N VAL A 271 13.59 -8.06 2.10
CA VAL A 271 14.74 -7.15 1.96
C VAL A 271 15.83 -7.77 1.09
N SER A 272 16.09 -9.09 1.22
CA SER A 272 17.09 -9.79 0.42
C SER A 272 16.67 -9.89 -1.04
N TYR A 273 15.36 -10.07 -1.31
CA TYR A 273 14.83 -10.02 -2.67
C TYR A 273 14.96 -8.62 -3.29
N TYR A 274 14.70 -7.55 -2.57
CA TYR A 274 15.03 -6.21 -3.06
C TYR A 274 16.54 -6.08 -3.29
N SER A 275 17.36 -6.52 -2.35
CA SER A 275 18.83 -6.39 -2.42
C SER A 275 19.46 -7.13 -3.60
N CYS A 276 18.81 -8.16 -4.15
CA CYS A 276 19.28 -8.88 -5.33
C CYS A 276 19.01 -8.14 -6.64
N ALA A 277 18.17 -7.11 -6.64
CA ALA A 277 17.74 -6.43 -7.84
C ALA A 277 18.59 -5.20 -8.19
N ASP A 278 18.55 -4.83 -9.46
CA ASP A 278 19.17 -3.62 -9.97
C ASP A 278 18.15 -2.50 -10.15
N ILE A 279 16.92 -2.83 -10.60
CA ILE A 279 15.82 -1.89 -10.84
C ILE A 279 14.53 -2.49 -10.30
N PHE A 280 13.74 -1.69 -9.60
CA PHE A 280 12.34 -1.99 -9.31
C PHE A 280 11.46 -1.51 -10.47
N ILE A 281 10.48 -2.32 -10.89
CA ILE A 281 9.59 -1.94 -11.98
C ILE A 281 8.13 -2.28 -11.67
N THR A 282 7.22 -1.35 -12.01
CA THR A 282 5.77 -1.57 -11.88
C THR A 282 4.99 -0.86 -12.99
N ALA A 283 4.06 -1.58 -13.61
CA ALA A 283 3.15 -1.05 -14.61
C ALA A 283 1.77 -0.67 -14.04
N SER A 284 1.60 -0.71 -12.72
CA SER A 284 0.36 -0.34 -12.04
C SER A 284 0.13 1.18 -12.10
N LYS A 285 -1.04 1.62 -12.56
CA LYS A 285 -1.52 3.01 -12.46
C LYS A 285 -2.48 3.23 -11.28
N PHE A 286 -2.71 2.20 -10.46
CA PHE A 286 -3.73 2.22 -9.41
C PHE A 286 -3.19 2.54 -8.02
N GLU A 287 -1.90 2.76 -7.89
CA GLU A 287 -1.27 2.99 -6.60
C GLU A 287 -1.67 4.33 -5.98
N THR A 288 -2.09 4.28 -4.73
CA THR A 288 -2.35 5.49 -3.94
C THR A 288 -1.07 6.07 -3.34
N GLN A 289 -0.07 5.22 -3.05
CA GLN A 289 1.25 5.60 -2.56
C GLN A 289 2.38 4.81 -3.24
N GLY A 290 2.22 3.50 -3.45
CA GLY A 290 3.26 2.63 -3.99
C GLY A 290 4.30 2.22 -2.94
N LEU A 291 3.86 1.60 -1.85
CA LEU A 291 4.75 1.17 -0.75
C LEU A 291 5.90 0.29 -1.22
N THR A 292 5.66 -0.70 -2.09
CA THR A 292 6.70 -1.58 -2.63
C THR A 292 7.77 -0.83 -3.43
N THR A 293 7.40 0.29 -4.05
CA THR A 293 8.35 1.20 -4.71
C THR A 293 9.24 1.90 -3.68
N LEU A 294 8.65 2.40 -2.60
CA LEU A 294 9.42 3.05 -1.53
C LEU A 294 10.29 2.04 -0.76
N GLU A 295 9.84 0.80 -0.58
CA GLU A 295 10.63 -0.30 0.00
C GLU A 295 11.87 -0.61 -0.86
N ALA A 296 11.70 -0.72 -2.19
CA ALA A 296 12.80 -0.89 -3.12
C ALA A 296 13.77 0.29 -3.07
N MET A 297 13.25 1.52 -3.11
CA MET A 297 14.07 2.73 -3.01
C MET A 297 14.83 2.81 -1.67
N ALA A 298 14.23 2.35 -0.58
CA ALA A 298 14.91 2.25 0.71
C ALA A 298 16.07 1.24 0.70
N CYS A 299 16.00 0.22 -0.16
CA CYS A 299 17.10 -0.71 -0.46
C CYS A 299 18.05 -0.19 -1.57
N GLU A 300 18.04 1.11 -1.86
CA GLU A 300 18.87 1.75 -2.90
C GLU A 300 18.58 1.26 -4.32
N ILE A 301 17.38 0.81 -4.60
CA ILE A 301 16.96 0.32 -5.92
C ILE A 301 16.12 1.40 -6.60
N PRO A 302 16.58 1.98 -7.72
CA PRO A 302 15.81 2.96 -8.49
C PRO A 302 14.56 2.32 -9.10
N ALA A 303 13.52 3.13 -9.31
CA ALA A 303 12.23 2.62 -9.71
C ALA A 303 11.76 3.15 -11.07
N MET A 304 11.32 2.21 -11.93
CA MET A 304 10.64 2.50 -13.18
C MET A 304 9.15 2.27 -12.98
N CYS A 305 8.35 3.33 -13.04
CA CYS A 305 6.94 3.27 -12.68
C CYS A 305 6.05 3.78 -13.83
N ALA A 306 4.88 3.16 -13.98
CA ALA A 306 3.89 3.67 -14.93
C ALA A 306 3.47 5.10 -14.55
N ASN A 307 3.40 5.99 -15.54
CA ASN A 307 2.99 7.38 -15.36
C ASN A 307 1.53 7.45 -14.91
N GLY A 308 1.33 7.67 -13.61
CA GLY A 308 -0.01 7.76 -13.02
C GLY A 308 -0.01 7.95 -11.50
N ARG A 309 -0.98 8.69 -11.02
CA ARG A 309 -1.28 8.93 -9.60
C ARG A 309 -0.06 9.17 -8.72
N ALA A 310 0.12 8.31 -7.69
CA ALA A 310 1.19 8.44 -6.70
C ALA A 310 2.58 8.57 -7.32
N PHE A 311 2.84 7.89 -8.42
CA PHE A 311 4.16 7.87 -9.03
C PHE A 311 4.54 9.22 -9.66
N THR A 312 3.57 10.03 -10.11
CA THR A 312 3.85 11.38 -10.62
C THR A 312 4.38 12.35 -9.56
N ASP A 313 4.23 11.99 -8.28
CA ASP A 313 4.76 12.75 -7.15
C ASP A 313 6.08 12.18 -6.62
N VAL A 314 6.17 10.85 -6.56
CA VAL A 314 7.31 10.13 -5.98
C VAL A 314 8.49 10.04 -6.94
N ILE A 315 8.23 9.74 -8.24
CA ILE A 315 9.30 9.55 -9.23
C ILE A 315 9.71 10.90 -9.84
N LYS A 316 11.02 11.12 -9.85
CA LYS A 316 11.67 12.27 -10.51
C LYS A 316 12.61 11.71 -11.54
N ASP A 317 12.26 11.89 -12.82
CA ASP A 317 13.03 11.36 -13.95
C ASP A 317 14.51 11.76 -13.88
N GLY A 318 15.39 10.78 -14.04
CA GLY A 318 16.83 10.96 -13.97
C GLY A 318 17.40 11.19 -12.56
N VAL A 319 16.58 11.20 -11.52
CA VAL A 319 17.03 11.40 -10.13
C VAL A 319 16.89 10.11 -9.30
N ASN A 320 15.71 9.50 -9.28
CA ASN A 320 15.41 8.31 -8.48
C ASN A 320 14.79 7.17 -9.30
N GLY A 321 14.57 7.40 -10.59
CA GLY A 321 13.94 6.47 -11.52
C GLY A 321 13.43 7.20 -12.75
N TYR A 322 12.48 6.57 -13.46
CA TYR A 322 11.80 7.14 -14.61
C TYR A 322 10.33 6.76 -14.63
N LEU A 323 9.50 7.66 -15.15
CA LEU A 323 8.10 7.38 -15.48
C LEU A 323 8.00 6.90 -16.92
N PHE A 324 7.08 5.95 -17.17
CA PHE A 324 6.78 5.44 -18.51
C PHE A 324 5.28 5.37 -18.78
N GLU A 325 4.91 5.56 -20.05
CA GLU A 325 3.56 5.23 -20.51
C GLU A 325 3.41 3.72 -20.62
N THR A 326 2.20 3.22 -20.38
CA THR A 326 1.92 1.77 -20.34
C THR A 326 1.92 1.15 -21.74
N THR A 327 3.04 1.29 -22.47
CA THR A 327 3.36 0.63 -23.73
C THR A 327 4.68 -0.13 -23.60
N VAL A 328 4.84 -1.17 -24.41
CA VAL A 328 6.08 -1.99 -24.44
C VAL A 328 7.29 -1.13 -24.80
N GLU A 329 7.15 -0.26 -25.78
CA GLU A 329 8.23 0.59 -26.29
C GLU A 329 8.75 1.55 -25.23
N ASP A 330 7.85 2.23 -24.53
CA ASP A 330 8.24 3.23 -23.52
C ASP A 330 8.76 2.56 -22.24
N CYS A 331 8.18 1.43 -21.87
CA CYS A 331 8.68 0.58 -20.78
C CYS A 331 10.12 0.09 -21.05
N ALA A 332 10.39 -0.41 -22.27
CA ALA A 332 11.73 -0.83 -22.68
C ALA A 332 12.73 0.35 -22.72
N ARG A 333 12.29 1.52 -23.18
CA ARG A 333 13.11 2.74 -23.17
C ARG A 333 13.59 3.07 -21.77
N VAL A 334 12.69 3.18 -20.79
CA VAL A 334 13.06 3.55 -19.41
C VAL A 334 13.90 2.48 -18.70
N ILE A 335 13.70 1.19 -19.02
CA ILE A 335 14.56 0.11 -18.51
C ILE A 335 16.00 0.32 -19.00
N ASN A 336 16.20 0.54 -20.32
CA ASN A 336 17.52 0.74 -20.90
C ASN A 336 18.18 2.01 -20.35
N GLU A 337 17.43 3.10 -20.23
CA GLU A 337 17.90 4.37 -19.69
C GLU A 337 18.29 4.23 -18.20
N GLY A 338 17.47 3.56 -17.41
CA GLY A 338 17.75 3.29 -16.00
C GLY A 338 18.97 2.41 -15.80
N LEU A 339 19.16 1.40 -16.62
CA LEU A 339 20.35 0.53 -16.58
C LEU A 339 21.64 1.26 -16.97
N ALA A 340 21.53 2.26 -17.84
CA ALA A 340 22.68 3.10 -18.26
C ALA A 340 23.13 4.09 -17.16
N HIS A 341 22.20 4.56 -16.31
CA HIS A 341 22.43 5.59 -15.28
C HIS A 341 22.22 5.08 -13.85
N ILE A 342 22.35 3.77 -13.64
CA ILE A 342 21.91 3.11 -12.41
C ILE A 342 22.60 3.64 -11.14
N ASP A 343 23.90 3.96 -11.20
CA ASP A 343 24.64 4.40 -10.02
C ASP A 343 24.29 5.84 -9.59
N GLU A 344 23.85 6.65 -10.53
CA GLU A 344 23.33 7.99 -10.27
C GLU A 344 21.96 7.92 -9.60
N LEU A 345 21.09 7.05 -10.10
CA LEU A 345 19.72 6.87 -9.62
C LEU A 345 19.62 6.26 -8.21
N LYS A 346 20.56 5.37 -7.83
CA LYS A 346 20.57 4.71 -6.51
C LYS A 346 20.57 5.70 -5.35
N LYS A 347 21.39 6.74 -5.44
CA LYS A 347 21.49 7.76 -4.38
C LYS A 347 20.17 8.54 -4.23
N GLY A 348 19.57 8.92 -5.36
CA GLY A 348 18.28 9.59 -5.36
C GLY A 348 17.14 8.70 -4.87
N ALA A 349 17.17 7.40 -5.18
CA ALA A 349 16.21 6.42 -4.68
C ALA A 349 16.23 6.37 -3.14
N ARG A 350 17.39 6.16 -2.52
CA ARG A 350 17.53 6.12 -1.06
C ARG A 350 17.09 7.43 -0.41
N ALA A 351 17.52 8.58 -0.92
CA ALA A 351 17.14 9.88 -0.40
C ALA A 351 15.62 10.09 -0.45
N THR A 352 14.98 9.67 -1.55
CA THR A 352 13.52 9.72 -1.67
C THR A 352 12.85 8.85 -0.60
N ALA A 353 13.28 7.61 -0.39
CA ALA A 353 12.71 6.75 0.64
C ALA A 353 12.85 7.36 2.05
N GLU A 354 13.94 8.05 2.34
CA GLU A 354 14.13 8.76 3.62
C GLU A 354 13.18 9.96 3.79
N ASP A 355 12.81 10.61 2.68
CA ASP A 355 11.78 11.66 2.72
C ASP A 355 10.39 11.09 3.00
N TYR A 356 10.14 9.86 2.62
CA TYR A 356 8.92 9.10 2.90
C TYR A 356 9.09 8.10 4.07
N SER A 357 9.96 8.37 5.03
CA SER A 357 10.15 7.45 6.17
C SER A 357 8.93 7.39 7.08
N ILE A 358 8.69 6.21 7.67
CA ILE A 358 7.60 6.01 8.64
C ILE A 358 7.75 6.92 9.87
N GLN A 359 8.98 7.29 10.23
CA GLN A 359 9.23 8.24 11.32
C GLN A 359 8.62 9.61 11.01
N LYS A 360 8.86 10.15 9.80
CA LYS A 360 8.26 11.44 9.37
C LYS A 360 6.73 11.36 9.32
N THR A 361 6.19 10.22 8.85
CA THR A 361 4.74 9.97 8.89
C THR A 361 4.20 10.01 10.31
N ALA A 362 4.84 9.33 11.25
CA ALA A 362 4.40 9.28 12.64
C ALA A 362 4.48 10.67 13.33
N GLU A 363 5.52 11.45 13.05
CA GLU A 363 5.65 12.84 13.53
C GLU A 363 4.53 13.74 13.00
N ALA A 364 4.19 13.62 11.71
CA ALA A 364 3.09 14.37 11.12
C ALA A 364 1.72 13.96 11.71
N LEU A 365 1.51 12.67 11.95
CA LEU A 365 0.31 12.16 12.61
C LEU A 365 0.20 12.65 14.04
N ASP A 366 1.29 12.62 14.83
CA ASP A 366 1.31 13.10 16.21
C ASP A 366 0.96 14.59 16.28
N ALA A 367 1.53 15.40 15.39
CA ALA A 367 1.22 16.83 15.31
C ALA A 367 -0.27 17.06 15.01
N LEU A 368 -0.81 16.35 14.01
CA LEU A 368 -2.23 16.44 13.65
C LEU A 368 -3.15 16.00 14.80
N TYR A 369 -2.83 14.91 15.49
CA TYR A 369 -3.64 14.42 16.61
C TYR A 369 -3.67 15.44 17.77
N LYS A 370 -2.52 16.01 18.14
CA LYS A 370 -2.42 17.03 19.19
C LYS A 370 -3.28 18.25 18.88
N GLU A 371 -3.26 18.69 17.62
CA GLU A 371 -4.07 19.82 17.15
C GLU A 371 -5.56 19.52 17.26
N ILE A 372 -6.03 18.40 16.71
CA ILE A 372 -7.45 18.01 16.73
C ILE A 372 -7.97 17.81 18.15
N VAL A 373 -7.18 17.18 19.03
CA VAL A 373 -7.56 16.98 20.43
C VAL A 373 -7.64 18.31 21.18
N LYS A 374 -6.74 19.26 20.91
CA LYS A 374 -6.77 20.61 21.47
C LYS A 374 -8.01 21.38 21.03
N GLU A 375 -8.35 21.36 19.75
CA GLU A 375 -9.56 22.00 19.20
C GLU A 375 -10.85 21.50 19.88
N ARG A 376 -10.90 20.19 20.20
CA ARG A 376 -12.03 19.62 20.94
C ARG A 376 -12.16 20.15 22.36
N LYS A 377 -11.03 20.28 23.07
CA LYS A 377 -11.03 20.79 24.46
C LYS A 377 -11.38 22.27 24.58
N SER A 378 -11.29 22.99 23.47
CA SER A 378 -11.60 24.44 23.41
C SER A 378 -13.06 24.74 23.06
N LYS A 379 -13.84 23.71 22.68
CA LYS A 379 -15.30 23.79 22.41
C LYS A 379 -16.10 23.23 23.56
#